data_d5340af2aed61f0a8c2d0a33da87e6f8
#
_entry.id   d5340af2aed61f0a8c2d0a33da87e6f8
#
_cell.length_a   1.000
_cell.length_b   1.000
_cell.length_c   1.000
_cell.angle_alpha   90.00
_cell.angle_beta   90.00
_cell.angle_gamma   90.00
#
_symmetry.space_group_name_H-M   'P 1'
#
loop_
_entity.id
_entity.type
_entity.pdbx_description
1 polymer ?
#
loop_
_entity_poly.entity_id
_entity_poly.type
_entity_poly.pdbx_seq_one_letter_code
_entity_poly.pdbx_strand_id
1 'polypeptide(L)'
;MGFMEVLVPSWSLVNRQDDLVWHKASRQSDGCYRVTIKTSEHKNSLGNYRADVYIVDNANQRHYVTETIVDVKHNKPVGAISVVNNNKDTGTFDVIISDVYSSKGVRTVQVPIWSEKDGQDDIRWYEATRQANGTYTVNVQATSHKNSIGLYNIHLYYILNDGSRVGVGGTTTTVEFRNAKTKTQTYITNVNSEAGSFYSSS
;
A
#
# COMPACT_ATOMS: atom_id res chain seq x y z
N MET A 1 -35.42 28.69 28.06
CA MET A 1 -34.34 28.03 28.87
C MET A 1 -33.01 28.36 28.22
N GLY A 2 -32.09 28.98 28.97
CA GLY A 2 -30.75 29.22 28.45
C GLY A 2 -29.83 28.05 28.76
N PHE A 3 -28.80 27.83 27.94
CA PHE A 3 -27.74 26.87 28.21
C PHE A 3 -26.37 27.58 28.14
N MET A 4 -25.38 27.04 28.88
CA MET A 4 -24.06 27.64 28.98
C MET A 4 -23.09 27.15 27.91
N GLU A 5 -23.18 25.88 27.54
CA GLU A 5 -22.24 25.31 26.59
C GLU A 5 -22.83 24.09 25.84
N VAL A 6 -22.21 23.78 24.72
CA VAL A 6 -22.48 22.57 23.92
C VAL A 6 -21.23 21.69 23.97
N LEU A 7 -21.41 20.45 24.40
CA LEU A 7 -20.38 19.42 24.48
C LEU A 7 -20.64 18.33 23.44
N VAL A 8 -19.56 17.88 22.82
CA VAL A 8 -19.61 16.83 21.78
C VAL A 8 -18.59 15.75 22.13
N PRO A 9 -18.96 14.74 22.94
CA PRO A 9 -18.15 13.55 23.07
C PRO A 9 -18.15 12.78 21.75
N SER A 10 -16.96 12.38 21.33
CA SER A 10 -16.76 11.60 20.10
C SER A 10 -15.78 10.47 20.32
N TRP A 11 -15.94 9.40 19.56
CA TRP A 11 -15.08 8.22 19.58
C TRP A 11 -15.16 7.44 18.27
N SER A 12 -14.12 6.67 17.97
CA SER A 12 -14.19 5.69 16.88
C SER A 12 -15.00 4.45 17.32
N LEU A 13 -15.70 3.83 16.37
CA LEU A 13 -16.43 2.59 16.65
C LEU A 13 -15.56 1.32 16.51
N VAL A 14 -14.24 1.49 16.29
CA VAL A 14 -13.31 0.37 16.06
C VAL A 14 -13.18 -0.50 17.30
N ASN A 15 -12.93 0.09 18.47
CA ASN A 15 -12.76 -0.62 19.74
C ASN A 15 -13.70 -0.09 20.83
N ARG A 16 -14.97 0.13 20.50
CA ARG A 16 -15.98 0.76 21.37
C ARG A 16 -15.58 2.20 21.71
N GLN A 17 -15.57 2.58 22.99
CA GLN A 17 -15.29 3.95 23.49
C GLN A 17 -13.88 4.07 24.10
N ASP A 18 -12.92 3.29 23.64
CA ASP A 18 -11.55 3.27 24.21
C ASP A 18 -10.72 4.54 23.87
N ASP A 19 -11.25 5.36 22.95
CA ASP A 19 -10.67 6.63 22.51
C ASP A 19 -11.63 7.83 22.68
N LEU A 20 -12.61 7.74 23.59
CA LEU A 20 -13.59 8.78 23.85
C LEU A 20 -12.94 10.10 24.26
N VAL A 21 -13.26 11.18 23.53
CA VAL A 21 -12.83 12.55 23.83
C VAL A 21 -14.06 13.46 23.91
N TRP A 22 -14.09 14.32 24.95
CA TRP A 22 -15.12 15.33 25.12
C TRP A 22 -14.65 16.67 24.55
N HIS A 23 -15.34 17.15 23.51
CA HIS A 23 -15.05 18.44 22.89
C HIS A 23 -16.05 19.50 23.30
N LYS A 24 -15.58 20.73 23.47
CA LYS A 24 -16.45 21.91 23.63
C LYS A 24 -16.65 22.56 22.28
N ALA A 25 -17.88 22.71 21.84
CA ALA A 25 -18.22 23.37 20.59
C ALA A 25 -18.18 24.90 20.73
N SER A 26 -17.65 25.58 19.71
CA SER A 26 -17.59 27.04 19.64
C SER A 26 -18.79 27.60 18.90
N ARG A 27 -19.48 28.58 19.48
CA ARG A 27 -20.57 29.29 18.83
C ARG A 27 -20.03 30.16 17.69
N GLN A 28 -20.66 30.07 16.53
CA GLN A 28 -20.35 30.85 15.35
C GLN A 28 -21.23 32.10 15.24
N SER A 29 -20.89 33.02 14.34
CA SER A 29 -21.64 34.26 14.09
C SER A 29 -23.05 34.01 13.52
N ASP A 30 -23.25 32.88 12.86
CA ASP A 30 -24.53 32.42 12.30
C ASP A 30 -25.45 31.76 13.36
N GLY A 31 -25.00 31.68 14.62
CA GLY A 31 -25.70 31.03 15.73
C GLY A 31 -25.50 29.52 15.83
N CYS A 32 -24.84 28.89 14.86
CA CYS A 32 -24.49 27.47 14.91
C CYS A 32 -23.33 27.20 15.88
N TYR A 33 -23.24 25.95 16.34
CA TYR A 33 -22.09 25.48 17.12
C TYR A 33 -21.22 24.58 16.27
N ARG A 34 -19.89 24.79 16.33
CA ARG A 34 -18.92 24.01 15.56
C ARG A 34 -17.83 23.42 16.45
N VAL A 35 -17.48 22.18 16.15
CA VAL A 35 -16.33 21.48 16.72
C VAL A 35 -15.54 20.84 15.57
N THR A 36 -14.21 20.80 15.72
CA THR A 36 -13.33 20.05 14.81
C THR A 36 -12.78 18.84 15.57
N ILE A 37 -13.06 17.65 15.08
CA ILE A 37 -12.60 16.39 15.64
C ILE A 37 -11.44 15.89 14.76
N LYS A 38 -10.31 15.55 15.38
CA LYS A 38 -9.11 15.09 14.69
C LYS A 38 -8.91 13.60 14.96
N THR A 39 -8.62 12.82 13.92
CA THR A 39 -8.33 11.38 14.07
C THR A 39 -7.13 11.13 14.98
N SER A 40 -6.16 12.07 15.05
CA SER A 40 -5.01 11.98 15.95
C SER A 40 -5.38 11.95 17.44
N GLU A 41 -6.57 12.45 17.80
CA GLU A 41 -7.12 12.40 19.16
C GLU A 41 -7.80 11.04 19.45
N HIS A 42 -7.99 10.23 18.41
CA HIS A 42 -8.68 8.94 18.41
C HIS A 42 -7.78 7.83 17.86
N LYS A 43 -6.51 7.76 18.31
CA LYS A 43 -5.52 6.73 17.93
C LYS A 43 -5.31 6.60 16.41
N ASN A 44 -5.62 7.65 15.64
CA ASN A 44 -5.65 7.67 14.17
C ASN A 44 -6.56 6.58 13.57
N SER A 45 -7.58 6.15 14.28
CA SER A 45 -8.55 5.17 13.82
C SER A 45 -9.30 5.67 12.58
N LEU A 46 -9.70 4.74 11.74
CA LEU A 46 -10.52 5.00 10.54
C LEU A 46 -11.83 4.23 10.63
N GLY A 47 -12.78 4.57 9.77
CA GLY A 47 -14.11 3.99 9.76
C GLY A 47 -15.12 4.86 10.49
N ASN A 48 -16.14 4.25 11.05
CA ASN A 48 -17.24 4.98 11.67
C ASN A 48 -16.84 5.62 12.99
N TYR A 49 -17.13 6.90 13.10
CA TYR A 49 -17.07 7.70 14.32
C TYR A 49 -18.48 8.03 14.76
N ARG A 50 -18.73 7.95 16.05
CA ARG A 50 -19.93 8.48 16.69
C ARG A 50 -19.60 9.78 17.40
N ALA A 51 -20.48 10.74 17.29
CA ALA A 51 -20.46 12.00 18.03
C ALA A 51 -21.84 12.24 18.61
N ASP A 52 -21.91 12.34 19.92
CA ASP A 52 -23.12 12.71 20.65
C ASP A 52 -23.09 14.21 20.93
N VAL A 53 -24.26 14.83 21.02
CA VAL A 53 -24.39 16.26 21.33
C VAL A 53 -25.10 16.41 22.68
N TYR A 54 -24.48 17.15 23.57
CA TYR A 54 -25.05 17.51 24.87
C TYR A 54 -25.10 19.04 25.01
N ILE A 55 -26.12 19.54 25.68
CA ILE A 55 -26.17 20.91 26.21
C ILE A 55 -25.95 20.86 27.73
N VAL A 56 -25.28 21.89 28.25
CA VAL A 56 -25.13 22.08 29.70
C VAL A 56 -25.98 23.28 30.09
N ASP A 57 -26.91 23.06 31.01
CA ASP A 57 -27.79 24.12 31.50
C ASP A 57 -27.12 25.01 32.57
N ASN A 58 -27.81 26.05 33.01
CA ASN A 58 -27.32 26.96 34.03
C ASN A 58 -27.16 26.33 35.42
N ALA A 59 -27.71 25.15 35.65
CA ALA A 59 -27.53 24.33 36.84
C ALA A 59 -26.37 23.32 36.70
N ASN A 60 -25.57 23.44 35.62
CA ASN A 60 -24.47 22.54 35.28
C ASN A 60 -24.89 21.08 35.03
N GLN A 61 -26.18 20.88 34.62
CA GLN A 61 -26.68 19.57 34.26
C GLN A 61 -26.49 19.32 32.75
N ARG A 62 -26.04 18.10 32.40
CA ARG A 62 -25.85 17.68 31.00
C ARG A 62 -27.12 17.02 30.49
N HIS A 63 -27.61 17.50 29.35
CA HIS A 63 -28.78 16.95 28.65
C HIS A 63 -28.36 16.47 27.28
N TYR A 64 -28.59 15.19 27.01
CA TYR A 64 -28.41 14.62 25.67
C TYR A 64 -29.41 15.23 24.70
N VAL A 65 -28.93 15.55 23.49
CA VAL A 65 -29.75 16.18 22.44
C VAL A 65 -29.91 15.26 21.25
N THR A 66 -28.79 14.79 20.68
CA THR A 66 -28.77 13.98 19.46
C THR A 66 -27.41 13.31 19.27
N GLU A 67 -27.32 12.48 18.26
CA GLU A 67 -26.08 11.83 17.83
C GLU A 67 -25.94 11.84 16.31
N THR A 68 -24.73 11.63 15.83
CA THR A 68 -24.43 11.38 14.43
C THR A 68 -23.31 10.35 14.29
N ILE A 69 -23.31 9.67 13.15
CA ILE A 69 -22.23 8.77 12.75
C ILE A 69 -21.61 9.29 11.46
N VAL A 70 -20.29 9.37 11.42
CA VAL A 70 -19.50 9.84 10.27
C VAL A 70 -18.47 8.77 9.92
N ASP A 71 -18.42 8.36 8.64
CA ASP A 71 -17.40 7.45 8.13
C ASP A 71 -16.14 8.24 7.75
N VAL A 72 -15.08 8.04 8.52
CA VAL A 72 -13.76 8.69 8.34
C VAL A 72 -12.86 7.75 7.55
N LYS A 73 -12.50 8.19 6.35
CA LYS A 73 -11.67 7.44 5.41
C LYS A 73 -10.27 8.05 5.27
N HIS A 74 -9.33 7.24 4.81
CA HIS A 74 -8.00 7.75 4.48
C HIS A 74 -8.08 8.90 3.47
N ASN A 75 -7.42 10.01 3.79
CA ASN A 75 -7.21 11.09 2.83
C ASN A 75 -6.09 10.75 1.84
N LYS A 76 -5.13 9.92 2.24
CA LYS A 76 -4.02 9.46 1.39
C LYS A 76 -4.41 8.14 0.71
N PRO A 77 -3.99 7.93 -0.54
CA PRO A 77 -4.09 6.63 -1.19
C PRO A 77 -3.35 5.56 -0.40
N VAL A 78 -3.95 4.37 -0.32
CA VAL A 78 -3.39 3.21 0.37
C VAL A 78 -3.41 1.98 -0.53
N GLY A 79 -2.50 1.05 -0.26
CA GLY A 79 -2.40 -0.25 -0.91
C GLY A 79 -1.29 -1.06 -0.29
N ALA A 80 -1.42 -2.37 -0.30
CA ALA A 80 -0.40 -3.32 0.15
C ALA A 80 0.25 -4.00 -1.05
N ILE A 81 1.57 -4.22 -0.98
CA ILE A 81 2.35 -4.88 -2.02
C ILE A 81 2.90 -6.17 -1.44
N SER A 82 2.72 -7.27 -2.16
CA SER A 82 3.37 -8.55 -1.86
C SER A 82 4.01 -9.14 -3.11
N VAL A 83 5.13 -9.84 -2.92
CA VAL A 83 5.82 -10.57 -3.98
C VAL A 83 5.63 -12.05 -3.73
N VAL A 84 5.17 -12.76 -4.74
CA VAL A 84 4.89 -14.20 -4.70
C VAL A 84 5.48 -14.90 -5.93
N ASN A 85 5.46 -16.23 -5.93
CA ASN A 85 5.90 -17.05 -7.06
C ASN A 85 7.31 -16.72 -7.57
N ASN A 86 8.21 -16.30 -6.66
CA ASN A 86 9.60 -15.98 -7.01
C ASN A 86 10.34 -17.28 -7.40
N ASN A 87 10.51 -17.47 -8.70
CA ASN A 87 11.09 -18.66 -9.30
C ASN A 87 12.54 -18.41 -9.68
N LYS A 88 13.46 -19.04 -8.96
CA LYS A 88 14.90 -18.87 -9.11
C LYS A 88 15.47 -19.48 -10.40
N ASP A 89 14.77 -20.40 -11.02
CA ASP A 89 15.24 -21.06 -12.25
C ASP A 89 14.91 -20.24 -13.49
N THR A 90 13.75 -19.56 -13.48
CA THR A 90 13.26 -18.75 -14.60
C THR A 90 13.47 -17.25 -14.41
N GLY A 91 13.80 -16.81 -13.19
CA GLY A 91 13.91 -15.38 -12.88
C GLY A 91 12.57 -14.64 -12.99
N THR A 92 11.47 -15.33 -12.67
CA THR A 92 10.11 -14.75 -12.72
C THR A 92 9.55 -14.58 -11.32
N PHE A 93 8.70 -13.56 -11.13
CA PHE A 93 7.93 -13.36 -9.91
C PHE A 93 6.65 -12.59 -10.21
N ASP A 94 5.68 -12.69 -9.31
CA ASP A 94 4.44 -11.93 -9.39
C ASP A 94 4.40 -10.88 -8.28
N VAL A 95 3.91 -9.69 -8.61
CA VAL A 95 3.60 -8.63 -7.67
C VAL A 95 2.09 -8.57 -7.52
N ILE A 96 1.61 -8.75 -6.29
CA ILE A 96 0.19 -8.63 -5.94
C ILE A 96 -0.01 -7.34 -5.16
N ILE A 97 -1.00 -6.55 -5.59
CA ILE A 97 -1.41 -5.34 -4.91
C ILE A 97 -2.83 -5.54 -4.36
N SER A 98 -3.00 -5.41 -3.05
CA SER A 98 -4.29 -5.47 -2.35
C SER A 98 -4.63 -4.15 -1.67
N ASP A 99 -5.85 -4.07 -1.11
CA ASP A 99 -6.32 -2.93 -0.33
C ASP A 99 -6.22 -1.58 -1.08
N VAL A 100 -6.40 -1.64 -2.40
CA VAL A 100 -6.29 -0.48 -3.29
C VAL A 100 -7.44 0.49 -3.03
N TYR A 101 -7.09 1.65 -2.47
CA TYR A 101 -8.07 2.67 -2.16
C TYR A 101 -7.50 4.09 -2.30
N SER A 102 -8.33 4.99 -2.81
CA SER A 102 -8.17 6.44 -2.74
C SER A 102 -9.54 7.11 -2.68
N SER A 103 -9.67 8.16 -1.87
CA SER A 103 -10.91 8.98 -1.81
C SER A 103 -11.23 9.66 -3.13
N LYS A 104 -10.25 9.86 -4.01
CA LYS A 104 -10.42 10.40 -5.37
C LYS A 104 -10.69 9.32 -6.43
N GLY A 105 -10.80 8.06 -6.02
CA GLY A 105 -10.87 6.89 -6.91
C GLY A 105 -9.53 6.58 -7.59
N VAL A 106 -9.33 5.33 -7.97
CA VAL A 106 -8.13 4.84 -8.66
C VAL A 106 -8.51 4.43 -10.07
N ARG A 107 -7.92 5.11 -11.07
CA ARG A 107 -8.12 4.80 -12.50
C ARG A 107 -7.18 3.71 -12.96
N THR A 108 -5.89 3.82 -12.59
CA THR A 108 -4.86 2.87 -13.00
C THR A 108 -3.90 2.62 -11.84
N VAL A 109 -3.48 1.36 -11.67
CA VAL A 109 -2.43 0.95 -10.74
C VAL A 109 -1.15 0.74 -11.53
N GLN A 110 -0.11 1.52 -11.24
CA GLN A 110 1.19 1.46 -11.90
C GLN A 110 2.26 0.97 -10.94
N VAL A 111 3.13 0.09 -11.45
CA VAL A 111 4.18 -0.54 -10.66
C VAL A 111 5.50 -0.39 -11.41
N PRO A 112 6.28 0.68 -11.15
CA PRO A 112 7.65 0.77 -11.65
C PRO A 112 8.53 -0.22 -10.90
N ILE A 113 9.30 -0.99 -11.66
CA ILE A 113 10.20 -2.05 -11.18
C ILE A 113 11.54 -1.89 -11.87
N TRP A 114 12.63 -2.05 -11.11
CA TRP A 114 13.99 -2.05 -11.64
C TRP A 114 14.91 -2.87 -10.75
N SER A 115 15.99 -3.40 -11.33
CA SER A 115 17.07 -3.99 -10.56
C SER A 115 17.93 -2.89 -9.93
N GLU A 116 18.52 -3.14 -8.77
CA GLU A 116 19.44 -2.18 -8.15
C GLU A 116 20.78 -2.09 -8.88
N LYS A 117 21.08 -3.08 -9.70
CA LYS A 117 22.27 -3.13 -10.54
C LYS A 117 22.24 -1.98 -11.55
N ASP A 118 23.30 -1.18 -11.57
CA ASP A 118 23.46 -0.05 -12.48
C ASP A 118 22.34 1.03 -12.38
N GLY A 119 21.71 1.14 -11.19
CA GLY A 119 20.68 2.13 -10.89
C GLY A 119 19.32 1.82 -11.54
N GLN A 120 18.68 2.82 -12.14
CA GLN A 120 17.36 2.67 -12.78
C GLN A 120 17.43 2.47 -14.30
N ASP A 121 18.53 1.94 -14.80
CA ASP A 121 18.80 1.81 -16.24
C ASP A 121 17.93 0.77 -16.95
N ASP A 122 17.29 -0.11 -16.16
CA ASP A 122 16.35 -1.15 -16.62
C ASP A 122 14.91 -0.93 -16.12
N ILE A 123 14.58 0.26 -15.61
CA ILE A 123 13.25 0.55 -15.08
C ILE A 123 12.14 0.32 -16.10
N ARG A 124 11.11 -0.39 -15.66
CA ARG A 124 9.87 -0.56 -16.41
C ARG A 124 8.66 -0.18 -15.58
N TRP A 125 7.75 0.55 -16.18
CA TRP A 125 6.46 0.93 -15.61
C TRP A 125 5.40 -0.06 -16.06
N TYR A 126 5.03 -0.98 -15.18
CA TYR A 126 3.98 -1.94 -15.44
C TYR A 126 2.62 -1.35 -15.07
N GLU A 127 1.62 -1.59 -15.90
CA GLU A 127 0.22 -1.39 -15.53
C GLU A 127 -0.33 -2.71 -14.97
N ALA A 128 -0.76 -2.68 -13.70
CA ALA A 128 -1.22 -3.90 -13.03
C ALA A 128 -2.64 -4.28 -13.47
N THR A 129 -2.85 -5.56 -13.73
CA THR A 129 -4.14 -6.11 -14.19
C THR A 129 -5.03 -6.41 -13.00
N ARG A 130 -6.25 -5.84 -13.00
CA ARG A 130 -7.24 -6.09 -11.96
C ARG A 130 -7.78 -7.52 -12.06
N GLN A 131 -7.83 -8.22 -10.92
CA GLN A 131 -8.32 -9.58 -10.79
C GLN A 131 -9.79 -9.59 -10.33
N ALA A 132 -10.48 -10.73 -10.49
CA ALA A 132 -11.87 -10.89 -10.08
C ALA A 132 -12.08 -10.74 -8.56
N ASN A 133 -11.06 -11.03 -7.75
CA ASN A 133 -11.07 -10.88 -6.28
C ASN A 133 -10.77 -9.45 -5.82
N GLY A 134 -10.61 -8.50 -6.74
CA GLY A 134 -10.34 -7.10 -6.45
C GLY A 134 -8.87 -6.73 -6.25
N THR A 135 -7.93 -7.69 -6.22
CA THR A 135 -6.50 -7.43 -6.24
C THR A 135 -6.02 -7.03 -7.64
N TYR A 136 -4.77 -6.55 -7.72
CA TYR A 136 -4.10 -6.27 -8.99
C TYR A 136 -2.81 -7.08 -9.08
N THR A 137 -2.43 -7.52 -10.28
CA THR A 137 -1.27 -8.39 -10.49
C THR A 137 -0.38 -7.87 -11.60
N VAL A 138 0.93 -7.97 -11.39
CA VAL A 138 1.99 -7.79 -12.40
C VAL A 138 2.83 -9.05 -12.42
N ASN A 139 3.02 -9.64 -13.62
CA ASN A 139 4.00 -10.71 -13.83
C ASN A 139 5.31 -10.10 -14.33
N VAL A 140 6.41 -10.40 -13.65
CA VAL A 140 7.73 -9.84 -13.90
C VAL A 140 8.71 -10.93 -14.31
N GLN A 141 9.55 -10.62 -15.30
CA GLN A 141 10.59 -11.52 -15.79
C GLN A 141 11.94 -10.80 -15.80
N ALA A 142 12.99 -11.39 -15.25
CA ALA A 142 14.34 -10.82 -15.24
C ALA A 142 14.84 -10.51 -16.67
N THR A 143 14.40 -11.27 -17.66
CA THR A 143 14.71 -11.02 -19.09
C THR A 143 14.23 -9.64 -19.58
N SER A 144 13.20 -9.09 -18.96
CA SER A 144 12.71 -7.73 -19.22
C SER A 144 13.55 -6.65 -18.53
N HIS A 145 14.45 -7.03 -17.62
CA HIS A 145 15.32 -6.18 -16.83
C HIS A 145 16.81 -6.54 -17.11
N LYS A 146 17.19 -6.59 -18.38
CA LYS A 146 18.55 -6.89 -18.84
C LYS A 146 19.15 -8.19 -18.27
N ASN A 147 18.33 -9.17 -17.91
CA ASN A 147 18.71 -10.39 -17.20
C ASN A 147 19.43 -10.10 -15.87
N SER A 148 19.15 -8.98 -15.24
CA SER A 148 19.76 -8.62 -13.97
C SER A 148 19.33 -9.59 -12.87
N ILE A 149 20.24 -9.90 -11.97
CA ILE A 149 20.01 -10.66 -10.74
C ILE A 149 20.35 -9.79 -9.53
N GLY A 150 19.85 -10.17 -8.36
CA GLY A 150 20.05 -9.43 -7.13
C GLY A 150 18.79 -8.71 -6.67
N LEU A 151 18.96 -7.57 -6.01
CA LEU A 151 17.87 -6.82 -5.43
C LEU A 151 17.08 -6.07 -6.51
N TYR A 152 15.74 -6.19 -6.46
CA TYR A 152 14.79 -5.45 -7.26
C TYR A 152 13.98 -4.52 -6.39
N ASN A 153 13.82 -3.29 -6.84
CA ASN A 153 12.97 -2.28 -6.25
C ASN A 153 11.61 -2.28 -6.94
N ILE A 154 10.54 -2.25 -6.16
CA ILE A 154 9.16 -2.32 -6.63
C ILE A 154 8.42 -1.17 -5.95
N HIS A 155 7.97 -0.19 -6.73
CA HIS A 155 7.16 0.91 -6.22
C HIS A 155 5.71 0.79 -6.67
N LEU A 156 4.82 1.42 -5.92
CA LEU A 156 3.38 1.48 -6.21
C LEU A 156 2.96 2.93 -6.42
N TYR A 157 2.32 3.18 -7.55
CA TYR A 157 1.73 4.47 -7.90
C TYR A 157 0.29 4.27 -8.37
N TYR A 158 -0.55 5.26 -8.12
CA TYR A 158 -1.88 5.33 -8.72
C TYR A 158 -1.99 6.52 -9.65
N ILE A 159 -2.70 6.31 -10.76
CA ILE A 159 -3.31 7.39 -11.51
C ILE A 159 -4.74 7.52 -10.98
N LEU A 160 -5.06 8.66 -10.40
CA LEU A 160 -6.37 8.93 -9.83
C LEU A 160 -7.38 9.35 -10.90
N ASN A 161 -8.68 9.39 -10.56
CA ASN A 161 -9.72 9.76 -11.52
C ASN A 161 -9.59 11.21 -12.01
N ASP A 162 -8.95 12.08 -11.23
CA ASP A 162 -8.63 13.46 -11.63
C ASP A 162 -7.40 13.57 -12.54
N GLY A 163 -6.76 12.45 -12.88
CA GLY A 163 -5.57 12.39 -13.72
C GLY A 163 -4.25 12.55 -12.96
N SER A 164 -4.27 12.90 -11.69
CA SER A 164 -3.05 13.05 -10.91
C SER A 164 -2.37 11.70 -10.64
N ARG A 165 -1.01 11.70 -10.63
CA ARG A 165 -0.20 10.54 -10.24
C ARG A 165 0.26 10.70 -8.80
N VAL A 166 0.11 9.65 -7.99
CA VAL A 166 0.52 9.67 -6.58
C VAL A 166 1.28 8.40 -6.21
N GLY A 167 2.40 8.55 -5.50
CA GLY A 167 3.14 7.45 -4.88
C GLY A 167 2.40 6.93 -3.65
N VAL A 168 2.33 5.61 -3.52
CA VAL A 168 1.59 4.93 -2.44
C VAL A 168 2.53 4.20 -1.50
N GLY A 169 3.52 3.48 -2.04
CA GLY A 169 4.47 2.70 -1.26
C GLY A 169 5.50 2.01 -2.12
N GLY A 170 6.32 1.17 -1.49
CA GLY A 170 7.32 0.36 -2.17
C GLY A 170 7.74 -0.84 -1.34
N THR A 171 8.35 -1.81 -2.01
CA THR A 171 8.96 -3.00 -1.43
C THR A 171 10.15 -3.44 -2.28
N THR A 172 10.87 -4.44 -1.83
CA THR A 172 11.98 -5.04 -2.57
C THR A 172 11.85 -6.56 -2.60
N THR A 173 12.52 -7.19 -3.58
CA THR A 173 12.68 -8.65 -3.62
C THR A 173 14.04 -9.00 -4.21
N THR A 174 14.57 -10.16 -3.86
CA THR A 174 15.81 -10.66 -4.47
C THR A 174 15.46 -11.64 -5.58
N VAL A 175 15.95 -11.37 -6.78
CA VAL A 175 15.78 -12.21 -7.96
C VAL A 175 17.06 -13.00 -8.23
N GLU A 176 16.92 -14.31 -8.33
CA GLU A 176 17.94 -15.20 -8.86
C GLU A 176 17.47 -15.68 -10.23
N PHE A 177 18.39 -15.85 -11.15
CA PHE A 177 18.09 -16.38 -12.47
C PHE A 177 19.18 -17.35 -12.88
N ARG A 178 18.86 -18.62 -12.81
CA ARG A 178 19.75 -19.69 -13.25
C ARG A 178 19.48 -19.94 -14.73
N ASN A 179 20.21 -19.20 -15.59
CA ASN A 179 20.08 -19.42 -17.02
C ASN A 179 20.47 -20.87 -17.37
N ALA A 180 19.50 -21.67 -17.78
CA ALA A 180 19.70 -23.09 -18.13
C ALA A 180 20.70 -23.32 -19.28
N LYS A 181 21.18 -22.24 -19.91
CA LYS A 181 22.17 -22.30 -21.00
C LYS A 181 23.61 -22.45 -20.53
N THR A 182 23.89 -22.41 -19.24
CA THR A 182 25.23 -22.71 -18.70
C THR A 182 25.34 -24.17 -18.24
N LYS A 183 24.80 -25.11 -18.98
CA LYS A 183 25.31 -26.48 -18.93
C LYS A 183 26.60 -26.46 -19.74
N THR A 184 27.71 -26.26 -19.09
CA THR A 184 29.03 -26.56 -19.66
C THR A 184 29.04 -28.06 -19.95
N GLN A 185 28.79 -28.42 -21.20
CA GLN A 185 29.04 -29.79 -21.64
C GLN A 185 30.54 -29.90 -21.88
N THR A 186 31.21 -30.56 -20.97
CA THR A 186 32.61 -30.93 -21.17
C THR A 186 32.65 -32.13 -22.11
N TYR A 187 33.21 -31.93 -23.28
CA TYR A 187 33.46 -33.03 -24.22
C TYR A 187 34.90 -33.47 -24.12
N ILE A 188 35.12 -34.78 -24.01
CA ILE A 188 36.43 -35.36 -24.21
C ILE A 188 36.63 -35.44 -25.70
N THR A 189 37.49 -34.58 -26.28
CA THR A 189 37.66 -34.45 -27.72
C THR A 189 38.79 -35.30 -28.28
N ASN A 190 39.77 -35.63 -27.43
CA ASN A 190 40.90 -36.45 -27.80
C ASN A 190 41.26 -37.42 -26.68
N VAL A 191 41.18 -38.71 -26.93
CA VAL A 191 41.68 -39.77 -26.05
C VAL A 191 42.85 -40.39 -26.75
N ASN A 192 44.08 -40.18 -26.26
CA ASN A 192 45.24 -40.91 -26.69
C ASN A 192 45.36 -42.18 -25.85
N SER A 193 44.93 -43.29 -26.41
CA SER A 193 44.96 -44.59 -25.73
C SER A 193 46.35 -45.14 -25.49
N GLU A 194 47.33 -44.64 -26.22
CA GLU A 194 48.74 -45.09 -26.06
C GLU A 194 49.45 -44.33 -24.92
N ALA A 195 49.09 -43.06 -24.71
CA ALA A 195 49.68 -42.26 -23.65
C ALA A 195 48.84 -42.24 -22.36
N GLY A 196 47.62 -42.82 -22.35
CA GLY A 196 46.72 -42.82 -21.21
C GLY A 196 46.25 -41.40 -20.78
N SER A 197 46.30 -40.41 -21.68
CA SER A 197 45.93 -39.01 -21.41
C SER A 197 44.72 -38.57 -22.21
N PHE A 198 43.99 -37.63 -21.66
CA PHE A 198 42.87 -36.98 -22.35
C PHE A 198 42.90 -35.46 -22.09
N TYR A 199 42.31 -34.73 -23.04
CA TYR A 199 42.14 -33.27 -22.91
C TYR A 199 40.64 -32.96 -22.91
N SER A 200 40.20 -32.07 -22.00
CA SER A 200 38.85 -31.57 -21.99
C SER A 200 38.82 -30.11 -22.46
N SER A 201 37.83 -29.74 -23.26
CA SER A 201 37.53 -28.37 -23.63
C SER A 201 36.18 -27.98 -23.07
N SER A 202 36.08 -26.81 -22.48
CA SER A 202 34.85 -26.21 -21.96
C SER A 202 34.31 -25.16 -22.91
#